data_fbcdfbd85cc3565d20c8dcd42488fe4b
#
_entry.id   fbcdfbd85cc3565d20c8dcd42488fe4b
#
_cell.length_a   1.000
_cell.length_b   1.000
_cell.length_c   1.000
_cell.angle_alpha   90.00
_cell.angle_beta   90.00
_cell.angle_gamma   90.00
#
_symmetry.space_group_name_H-M   'P 1'
#
loop_
_entity.id
_entity.type
_entity.pdbx_description
1 polymer ?
#
loop_
_entity_poly.entity_id
_entity_poly.type
_entity_poly.pdbx_seq_one_letter_code
_entity_poly.pdbx_strand_id
1 'polypeptide(L)'
;MTKILVIDDELEICKQISLILSKQGYEVTYANSYKEFSDLEQRNFDYDVVLVDLWLKNSTKQGIDIIEYLKNKYENLVIVSFSGHANIDNAIESVKAGANDFIEKPFETKKLIHIIQKNLLELKQRVTINNYRNKISFHSKIDTIG
;
A
#
# COMPACT_ATOMS: atom_id res chain seq x y z
N MET A 1 11.08 -5.16 -10.84
CA MET A 1 10.13 -4.07 -11.15
C MET A 1 9.10 -3.95 -10.04
N THR A 2 8.89 -2.75 -9.56
CA THR A 2 7.90 -2.49 -8.50
C THR A 2 6.49 -2.66 -9.04
N LYS A 3 5.69 -3.45 -8.35
CA LYS A 3 4.31 -3.76 -8.73
C LYS A 3 3.33 -3.07 -7.80
N ILE A 4 2.38 -2.35 -8.39
CA ILE A 4 1.39 -1.56 -7.67
C ILE A 4 -0.01 -2.04 -8.01
N LEU A 5 -0.83 -2.24 -6.98
CA LEU A 5 -2.25 -2.54 -7.14
C LEU A 5 -3.06 -1.32 -6.72
N VAL A 6 -3.99 -0.90 -7.56
CA VAL A 6 -4.91 0.21 -7.27
C VAL A 6 -6.31 -0.37 -7.07
N ILE A 7 -6.94 -0.04 -5.96
CA ILE A 7 -8.31 -0.48 -5.65
C ILE A 7 -9.19 0.75 -5.54
N ASP A 8 -10.04 0.96 -6.53
CA ASP A 8 -10.95 2.10 -6.61
C ASP A 8 -12.10 1.75 -7.54
N ASP A 9 -13.33 2.04 -7.15
CA ASP A 9 -14.50 1.75 -7.97
C ASP A 9 -14.67 2.73 -9.15
N GLU A 10 -13.89 3.81 -9.16
CA GLU A 10 -13.90 4.76 -10.27
C GLU A 10 -12.84 4.38 -11.30
N LEU A 11 -13.29 3.79 -12.42
CA LEU A 11 -12.39 3.33 -13.49
C LEU A 11 -11.47 4.44 -14.00
N GLU A 12 -11.99 5.66 -14.14
CA GLU A 12 -11.21 6.80 -14.65
C GLU A 12 -10.02 7.14 -13.72
N ILE A 13 -10.23 7.07 -12.41
CA ILE A 13 -9.16 7.28 -11.43
C ILE A 13 -8.09 6.19 -11.57
N CYS A 14 -8.51 4.93 -11.71
CA CYS A 14 -7.58 3.83 -11.90
C CYS A 14 -6.73 4.00 -13.15
N LYS A 15 -7.36 4.41 -14.26
CA LYS A 15 -6.65 4.65 -15.52
C LYS A 15 -5.67 5.82 -15.40
N GLN A 16 -6.07 6.90 -14.74
CA GLN A 16 -5.23 8.07 -14.51
C GLN A 16 -4.00 7.70 -13.69
N ILE A 17 -4.19 7.01 -12.59
CA ILE A 17 -3.10 6.56 -11.71
C ILE A 17 -2.17 5.60 -12.46
N SER A 18 -2.74 4.65 -13.22
CA SER A 18 -1.97 3.71 -14.01
C SER A 18 -1.06 4.42 -15.02
N LEU A 19 -1.60 5.43 -15.72
CA LEU A 19 -0.83 6.18 -16.70
C LEU A 19 0.33 6.94 -16.02
N ILE A 20 0.05 7.61 -14.91
CA ILE A 20 1.06 8.38 -14.17
C ILE A 20 2.18 7.46 -13.69
N LEU A 21 1.84 6.37 -13.04
CA LEU A 21 2.82 5.49 -12.40
C LEU A 21 3.56 4.61 -13.40
N SER A 22 2.90 4.21 -14.49
CA SER A 22 3.57 3.45 -15.56
C SER A 22 4.69 4.27 -16.20
N LYS A 23 4.51 5.58 -16.35
CA LYS A 23 5.55 6.47 -16.87
C LYS A 23 6.77 6.54 -15.95
N GLN A 24 6.59 6.22 -14.67
CA GLN A 24 7.69 6.16 -13.70
C GLN A 24 8.37 4.80 -13.65
N GLY A 25 7.96 3.87 -14.50
CA GLY A 25 8.55 2.54 -14.57
C GLY A 25 7.90 1.50 -13.66
N TYR A 26 6.78 1.83 -13.02
CA TYR A 26 6.05 0.87 -12.19
C TYR A 26 5.09 0.03 -13.02
N GLU A 27 4.89 -1.21 -12.61
CA GLU A 27 3.87 -2.09 -13.19
C GLU A 27 2.59 -1.94 -12.38
N VAL A 28 1.50 -1.49 -13.02
CA VAL A 28 0.25 -1.17 -12.32
C VAL A 28 -0.88 -2.08 -12.76
N THR A 29 -1.55 -2.66 -11.78
CA THR A 29 -2.79 -3.41 -11.96
C THR A 29 -3.87 -2.71 -11.16
N TYR A 30 -5.13 -2.77 -11.57
CA TYR A 30 -6.20 -2.20 -10.78
C TYR A 30 -7.39 -3.14 -10.65
N ALA A 31 -8.11 -2.99 -9.54
CA ALA A 31 -9.36 -3.67 -9.23
C ALA A 31 -10.42 -2.61 -8.95
N ASN A 32 -11.59 -2.75 -9.56
CA ASN A 32 -12.67 -1.77 -9.44
C ASN A 32 -13.72 -2.15 -8.40
N SER A 33 -13.51 -3.24 -7.69
CA SER A 33 -14.43 -3.70 -6.64
C SER A 33 -13.69 -4.58 -5.65
N TYR A 34 -14.31 -4.79 -4.50
CA TYR A 34 -13.79 -5.75 -3.52
C TYR A 34 -13.69 -7.15 -4.13
N LYS A 35 -14.67 -7.54 -4.94
CA LYS A 35 -14.66 -8.86 -5.58
C LYS A 35 -13.47 -9.02 -6.51
N GLU A 36 -13.19 -8.02 -7.35
CA GLU A 36 -12.02 -8.06 -8.24
C GLU A 36 -10.73 -8.15 -7.43
N PHE A 37 -10.62 -7.38 -6.35
CA PHE A 37 -9.48 -7.46 -5.45
C PHE A 37 -9.33 -8.86 -4.86
N SER A 38 -10.42 -9.41 -4.35
CA SER A 38 -10.42 -10.74 -3.74
C SER A 38 -10.00 -11.83 -4.74
N ASP A 39 -10.51 -11.75 -5.97
CA ASP A 39 -10.14 -12.69 -7.03
C ASP A 39 -8.65 -12.59 -7.37
N LEU A 40 -8.10 -11.38 -7.47
CA LEU A 40 -6.68 -11.17 -7.74
C LEU A 40 -5.83 -11.72 -6.59
N GLU A 41 -6.22 -11.45 -5.34
CA GLU A 41 -5.48 -11.85 -4.16
C GLU A 41 -5.43 -13.38 -4.03
N GLN A 42 -6.52 -14.06 -4.37
CA GLN A 42 -6.59 -15.52 -4.32
C GLN A 42 -5.76 -16.21 -5.40
N ARG A 43 -5.57 -15.57 -6.55
CA ARG A 43 -4.75 -16.13 -7.62
C ARG A 43 -3.27 -16.04 -7.31
N ASN A 44 -2.79 -14.84 -7.10
CA ASN A 44 -1.38 -14.58 -6.78
C ASN A 44 -1.24 -13.13 -6.36
N PHE A 45 -0.90 -12.90 -5.10
CA PHE A 45 -0.66 -11.56 -4.61
C PHE A 45 0.84 -11.30 -4.62
N ASP A 46 1.29 -10.49 -5.58
CA ASP A 46 2.70 -10.13 -5.75
C ASP A 46 2.81 -8.63 -6.01
N TYR A 47 2.46 -7.85 -4.99
CA TYR A 47 2.47 -6.39 -5.08
C TYR A 47 3.35 -5.80 -3.98
N ASP A 48 4.02 -4.70 -4.32
CA ASP A 48 4.87 -3.95 -3.39
C ASP A 48 4.10 -2.80 -2.74
N VAL A 49 3.14 -2.26 -3.47
CA VAL A 49 2.32 -1.12 -3.03
C VAL A 49 0.87 -1.38 -3.37
N VAL A 50 -0.03 -1.06 -2.45
CA VAL A 50 -1.46 -1.04 -2.71
C VAL A 50 -2.00 0.35 -2.43
N LEU A 51 -2.68 0.94 -3.42
CA LEU A 51 -3.41 2.19 -3.29
C LEU A 51 -4.88 1.84 -3.12
N VAL A 52 -5.48 2.23 -2.01
CA VAL A 52 -6.84 1.82 -1.66
C VAL A 52 -7.73 3.03 -1.45
N ASP A 53 -8.83 3.12 -2.20
CA ASP A 53 -9.89 4.09 -1.92
C ASP A 53 -10.61 3.69 -0.64
N LEU A 54 -10.79 4.63 0.28
CA LEU A 54 -11.48 4.37 1.54
C LEU A 54 -12.98 4.09 1.35
N TRP A 55 -13.58 4.61 0.31
CA TRP A 55 -15.01 4.51 0.06
C TRP A 55 -15.30 3.77 -1.24
N LEU A 56 -15.73 2.52 -1.15
CA LEU A 56 -16.12 1.69 -2.30
C LEU A 56 -17.64 1.61 -2.37
N LYS A 57 -18.21 2.11 -3.45
CA LYS A 57 -19.67 2.13 -3.65
C LYS A 57 -20.23 0.71 -3.69
N ASN A 58 -21.40 0.54 -3.08
CA ASN A 58 -22.13 -0.74 -3.12
C ASN A 58 -21.31 -1.92 -2.64
N SER A 59 -20.38 -1.71 -1.73
CA SER A 59 -19.52 -2.76 -1.20
C SER A 59 -19.77 -2.95 0.30
N THR A 60 -19.85 -4.23 0.73
CA THR A 60 -19.93 -4.56 2.15
C THR A 60 -18.57 -4.40 2.83
N LYS A 61 -17.49 -4.61 2.08
CA LYS A 61 -16.12 -4.38 2.55
C LYS A 61 -15.64 -3.03 2.02
N GLN A 62 -15.20 -2.18 2.91
CA GLN A 62 -14.71 -0.85 2.56
C GLN A 62 -13.18 -0.84 2.55
N GLY A 63 -12.60 0.31 2.11
CA GLY A 63 -11.15 0.44 2.05
C GLY A 63 -10.45 0.17 3.37
N ILE A 64 -11.04 0.60 4.48
CA ILE A 64 -10.51 0.32 5.83
C ILE A 64 -10.38 -1.18 6.09
N ASP A 65 -11.42 -1.95 5.71
CA ASP A 65 -11.41 -3.41 5.91
C ASP A 65 -10.30 -4.07 5.09
N ILE A 66 -10.10 -3.61 3.86
CA ILE A 66 -9.04 -4.12 2.98
C ILE A 66 -7.66 -3.79 3.57
N ILE A 67 -7.48 -2.58 4.08
CA ILE A 67 -6.22 -2.14 4.71
C ILE A 67 -5.88 -3.04 5.90
N GLU A 68 -6.84 -3.27 6.79
CA GLU A 68 -6.65 -4.13 7.97
C GLU A 68 -6.28 -5.55 7.55
N TYR A 69 -6.98 -6.10 6.58
CA TYR A 69 -6.71 -7.43 6.06
C TYR A 69 -5.30 -7.54 5.50
N LEU A 70 -4.90 -6.60 4.65
CA LEU A 70 -3.59 -6.60 4.01
C LEU A 70 -2.47 -6.39 5.02
N LYS A 71 -2.68 -5.49 5.98
CA LYS A 71 -1.69 -5.22 7.03
C LYS A 71 -1.40 -6.46 7.86
N ASN A 72 -2.43 -7.21 8.19
CA ASN A 72 -2.28 -8.42 9.00
C ASN A 72 -1.67 -9.59 8.23
N LYS A 73 -1.84 -9.62 6.91
CA LYS A 73 -1.39 -10.74 6.08
C LYS A 73 -0.01 -10.53 5.46
N TYR A 74 0.32 -9.30 5.09
CA TYR A 74 1.57 -8.99 4.35
C TYR A 74 2.43 -8.00 5.12
N GLU A 75 3.58 -8.46 5.57
CA GLU A 75 4.45 -7.68 6.48
C GLU A 75 5.12 -6.49 5.79
N ASN A 76 5.62 -6.68 4.58
CA ASN A 76 6.44 -5.69 3.87
C ASN A 76 5.70 -5.00 2.73
N LEU A 77 4.41 -4.79 2.90
CA LEU A 77 3.57 -4.13 1.90
C LEU A 77 3.40 -2.66 2.25
N VAL A 78 3.60 -1.78 1.27
CA VAL A 78 3.27 -0.36 1.40
C VAL A 78 1.79 -0.19 1.07
N ILE A 79 1.03 0.39 1.99
CA ILE A 79 -0.39 0.65 1.81
C ILE A 79 -0.62 2.16 1.89
N VAL A 80 -1.21 2.73 0.84
CA VAL A 80 -1.56 4.16 0.79
C VAL A 80 -3.05 4.26 0.54
N SER A 81 -3.75 4.95 1.42
CA SER A 81 -5.19 5.18 1.25
C SER A 81 -5.44 6.50 0.52
N PHE A 82 -6.57 6.59 -0.18
CA PHE A 82 -6.97 7.85 -0.79
C PHE A 82 -8.49 7.98 -0.84
N SER A 83 -8.97 9.23 -0.81
CA SER A 83 -10.40 9.52 -0.79
C SER A 83 -10.68 10.97 -1.18
N GLY A 84 -11.80 11.20 -1.89
CA GLY A 84 -12.31 12.53 -2.17
C GLY A 84 -13.04 13.16 -1.00
N HIS A 85 -13.34 12.39 0.02
CA HIS A 85 -13.98 12.86 1.25
C HIS A 85 -12.96 12.96 2.37
N ALA A 86 -11.76 13.41 2.04
CA ALA A 86 -10.69 13.48 3.00
C ALA A 86 -10.99 14.52 4.07
N ASN A 87 -10.96 14.07 5.30
CA ASN A 87 -10.88 14.90 6.47
C ASN A 87 -9.86 14.25 7.41
N ILE A 88 -9.52 14.93 8.47
CA ILE A 88 -8.48 14.46 9.38
C ILE A 88 -8.87 13.14 10.04
N ASP A 89 -10.15 12.93 10.30
CA ASP A 89 -10.63 11.70 10.95
C ASP A 89 -10.46 10.48 10.03
N ASN A 90 -10.74 10.62 8.75
CA ASN A 90 -10.54 9.55 7.76
C ASN A 90 -9.08 9.20 7.62
N ALA A 91 -8.20 10.20 7.58
CA ALA A 91 -6.76 10.00 7.52
C ALA A 91 -6.26 9.24 8.76
N ILE A 92 -6.68 9.65 9.94
CA ILE A 92 -6.31 9.00 11.20
C ILE A 92 -6.79 7.55 11.22
N GLU A 93 -8.05 7.30 10.84
CA GLU A 93 -8.59 5.94 10.78
C GLU A 93 -7.79 5.05 9.85
N SER A 94 -7.42 5.54 8.66
CA SER A 94 -6.68 4.73 7.70
C SER A 94 -5.30 4.36 8.23
N VAL A 95 -4.62 5.28 8.90
CA VAL A 95 -3.30 5.03 9.50
C VAL A 95 -3.42 4.03 10.66
N LYS A 96 -4.45 4.16 11.50
CA LYS A 96 -4.70 3.20 12.58
C LYS A 96 -4.99 1.80 12.04
N ALA A 97 -5.65 1.72 10.88
CA ALA A 97 -5.93 0.43 10.23
C ALA A 97 -4.66 -0.21 9.66
N GLY A 98 -3.61 0.56 9.42
CA GLY A 98 -2.35 0.05 8.94
C GLY A 98 -1.80 0.72 7.68
N ALA A 99 -2.46 1.76 7.17
CA ALA A 99 -1.96 2.49 6.01
C ALA A 99 -0.67 3.23 6.37
N ASN A 100 0.28 3.23 5.44
CA ASN A 100 1.55 3.94 5.62
C ASN A 100 1.40 5.44 5.35
N ASP A 101 0.43 5.80 4.50
CA ASP A 101 0.22 7.19 4.10
C ASP A 101 -1.20 7.39 3.58
N PHE A 102 -1.57 8.62 3.36
CA PHE A 102 -2.90 9.03 2.92
C PHE A 102 -2.79 10.13 1.87
N ILE A 103 -3.56 10.00 0.80
CA ILE A 103 -3.62 11.01 -0.27
C ILE A 103 -5.06 11.48 -0.44
N GLU A 104 -5.24 12.80 -0.52
CA GLU A 104 -6.53 13.42 -0.76
C GLU A 104 -6.80 13.55 -2.26
N LYS A 105 -8.01 13.21 -2.70
CA LYS A 105 -8.47 13.47 -4.06
C LYS A 105 -9.11 14.86 -4.12
N PRO A 106 -8.95 15.63 -5.20
CA PRO A 106 -8.05 15.38 -6.32
C PRO A 106 -6.58 15.55 -5.92
N PHE A 107 -5.69 14.76 -6.51
CA PHE A 107 -4.28 14.81 -6.19
C PHE A 107 -3.46 15.35 -7.35
N GLU A 108 -2.32 15.95 -7.02
CA GLU A 108 -1.34 16.37 -8.02
C GLU A 108 -0.46 15.19 -8.40
N THR A 109 -0.11 15.09 -9.68
CA THR A 109 0.77 14.04 -10.20
C THR A 109 2.06 13.92 -9.40
N LYS A 110 2.71 15.05 -9.13
CA LYS A 110 3.97 15.08 -8.37
C LYS A 110 3.81 14.55 -6.95
N LYS A 111 2.68 14.87 -6.31
CA LYS A 111 2.41 14.42 -4.95
C LYS A 111 2.21 12.91 -4.89
N LEU A 112 1.47 12.34 -5.84
CA LEU A 112 1.29 10.89 -5.94
C LEU A 112 2.64 10.18 -6.09
N ILE A 113 3.45 10.63 -7.05
CA ILE A 113 4.76 10.05 -7.30
C ILE A 113 5.65 10.15 -6.06
N HIS A 114 5.69 11.31 -5.42
CA HIS A 114 6.50 11.54 -4.23
C HIS A 114 6.12 10.61 -3.08
N ILE A 115 4.83 10.44 -2.83
CA ILE A 115 4.36 9.58 -1.72
C ILE A 115 4.73 8.12 -1.98
N ILE A 116 4.59 7.64 -3.21
CA ILE A 116 4.99 6.28 -3.56
C ILE A 116 6.49 6.09 -3.36
N GLN A 117 7.31 6.98 -3.89
CA GLN A 117 8.77 6.90 -3.79
C GLN A 117 9.24 6.98 -2.34
N LYS A 118 8.69 7.92 -1.57
CA LYS A 118 9.02 8.10 -0.14
C LYS A 118 8.74 6.83 0.64
N ASN A 119 7.55 6.24 0.47
CA ASN A 119 7.16 5.07 1.24
C ASN A 119 7.93 3.82 0.84
N LEU A 120 8.27 3.68 -0.44
CA LEU A 120 9.12 2.58 -0.90
C LEU A 120 10.53 2.69 -0.31
N LEU A 121 11.08 3.91 -0.26
CA LEU A 121 12.39 4.15 0.34
C LEU A 121 12.38 3.84 1.84
N GLU A 122 11.38 4.29 2.55
CA GLU A 122 11.23 4.01 3.99
C GLU A 122 11.11 2.51 4.27
N LEU A 123 10.37 1.78 3.43
CA LEU A 123 10.26 0.33 3.55
C LEU A 123 11.62 -0.32 3.36
N LYS A 124 12.38 0.08 2.34
CA LYS A 124 13.71 -0.46 2.07
C LYS A 124 14.65 -0.24 3.25
N GLN A 125 14.61 0.94 3.85
CA GLN A 125 15.42 1.28 5.02
C GLN A 125 15.04 0.42 6.23
N ARG A 126 13.74 0.21 6.50
CA ARG A 126 13.27 -0.63 7.60
C ARG A 126 13.70 -2.08 7.43
N VAL A 127 13.55 -2.62 6.23
CA VAL A 127 13.97 -4.00 5.95
C VAL A 127 15.48 -4.16 6.16
N THR A 128 16.29 -3.20 5.71
CA THR A 128 17.74 -3.23 5.89
C THR A 128 18.11 -3.17 7.37
N ILE A 129 17.50 -2.29 8.15
CA ILE A 129 17.74 -2.16 9.59
C ILE A 129 17.37 -3.46 10.32
N ASN A 130 16.22 -4.03 10.01
CA ASN A 130 15.76 -5.27 10.64
C ASN A 130 16.72 -6.44 10.35
N ASN A 131 17.20 -6.54 9.12
CA ASN A 131 18.17 -7.57 8.75
C ASN A 131 19.49 -7.40 9.52
N TYR A 132 19.95 -6.16 9.67
CA TYR A 132 21.15 -5.85 10.43
C TYR A 132 20.98 -6.21 11.92
N ARG A 133 19.86 -5.84 12.52
CA ARG A 133 19.55 -6.17 13.92
C ARG A 133 19.49 -7.67 14.15
N ASN A 134 18.91 -8.43 13.22
CA ASN A 134 18.84 -9.87 13.32
C ASN A 134 20.24 -10.51 13.28
N LYS A 135 21.14 -10.00 12.45
CA LYS A 135 22.53 -10.46 12.40
C LYS A 135 23.24 -10.20 13.72
N ILE A 136 23.10 -9.01 14.28
CA ILE A 136 23.70 -8.64 15.58
C ILE A 136 23.18 -9.58 16.69
N SER A 137 21.87 -9.78 16.74
CA SER A 137 21.24 -10.66 17.73
C SER A 137 21.76 -12.08 17.62
N PHE A 138 21.93 -12.59 16.40
CA PHE A 138 22.47 -13.94 16.15
C PHE A 138 23.91 -14.06 16.65
N HIS A 139 24.77 -13.09 16.33
CA HIS A 139 26.15 -13.08 16.79
C HIS A 139 26.28 -13.02 18.32
N SER A 140 25.46 -12.20 18.96
CA SER A 140 25.41 -12.10 20.41
C SER A 140 25.06 -13.44 21.07
N LYS A 141 24.11 -14.17 20.51
CA LYS A 141 23.73 -15.49 21.01
C LYS A 141 24.86 -16.50 20.87
N ILE A 142 25.56 -16.48 19.75
CA ILE A 142 26.72 -17.38 19.53
C ILE A 142 27.82 -17.10 20.54
N ASP A 143 28.16 -15.83 20.76
CA ASP A 143 29.19 -15.42 21.69
C ASP A 143 28.84 -15.84 23.13
N THR A 144 27.57 -15.82 23.50
CA THR A 144 27.09 -16.21 24.81
C THR A 144 27.22 -17.71 25.06
N ILE A 145 27.04 -18.51 24.01
CA ILE A 145 27.12 -19.96 24.08
C ILE A 145 28.58 -20.42 24.15
N GLY A 146 29.47 -19.71 23.50
CA GLY A 146 30.90 -20.03 23.49
C GLY A 146 31.59 -19.61 24.75
#